data_1b32be95f35c9ee56cb47346b234d979
#
_entry.id   1b32be95f35c9ee56cb47346b234d979
#
_cell.length_a   1.000
_cell.length_b   1.000
_cell.length_c   1.000
_cell.angle_alpha   90.00
_cell.angle_beta   90.00
_cell.angle_gamma   90.00
#
_symmetry.space_group_name_H-M   'P 1'
#
loop_
_entity.id
_entity.type
_entity.pdbx_description
1 polymer ?
#
loop_
_entity_poly.entity_id
_entity_poly.type
_entity_poly.pdbx_seq_one_letter_code
_entity_poly.pdbx_strand_id
1 'polypeptide(L)'
;VQTCALPISSHPGNVGSAARAIKTMGFNDLRLINPKIPGIAQQAEAISLASGAIDLLETSKEYQSLEESIKDCSLVIGLTSRDREFGPPAMDWQAARDLIAQTSRDQGKVALIFGPERTGLENHHLSLCTHRVWLDANPSYPSLNLAQAIMVCAYTLREKLLEGFVAGEKPDTASADLADPAAVAAMLEHWREGLIAIGYLDP
;
A
#
# COMPACT_ATOMS: atom_id res chain seq x y z
N VAL A 1 2.75 -3.47 14.88
CA VAL A 1 3.67 -3.74 13.77
C VAL A 1 3.98 -2.42 13.09
N GLN A 2 5.20 -1.91 13.29
CA GLN A 2 5.66 -0.72 12.58
C GLN A 2 6.31 -1.17 11.27
N THR A 3 5.63 -0.98 10.17
CA THR A 3 6.19 -1.15 8.84
C THR A 3 6.41 0.23 8.26
N CYS A 4 7.67 0.57 8.01
CA CYS A 4 8.03 1.85 7.41
C CYS A 4 7.93 1.73 5.89
N ALA A 5 7.21 2.63 5.24
CA ALA A 5 7.24 2.81 3.80
C ALA A 5 8.09 4.05 3.49
N LEU A 6 9.13 3.89 2.71
CA LEU A 6 10.13 4.93 2.44
C LEU A 6 10.12 5.33 0.95
N PRO A 7 9.23 6.23 0.53
CA PRO A 7 9.27 6.73 -0.84
C PRO A 7 10.38 7.75 -1.01
N ILE A 8 11.25 7.54 -1.99
CA ILE A 8 12.19 8.55 -2.49
C ILE A 8 11.48 9.24 -3.66
N SER A 9 10.64 10.25 -3.37
CA SER A 9 9.81 10.92 -4.37
C SER A 9 10.26 12.33 -4.68
N SER A 10 10.01 12.75 -5.90
CA SER A 10 10.20 14.14 -6.36
C SER A 10 8.89 14.89 -6.59
N HIS A 11 7.74 14.23 -6.43
CA HIS A 11 6.41 14.79 -6.68
C HIS A 11 5.59 14.86 -5.39
N PRO A 12 5.14 16.06 -4.98
CA PRO A 12 4.31 16.23 -3.77
C PRO A 12 3.03 15.39 -3.80
N GLY A 13 2.37 15.31 -4.96
CA GLY A 13 1.16 14.52 -5.12
C GLY A 13 1.34 13.03 -4.84
N ASN A 14 2.49 12.46 -5.21
CA ASN A 14 2.81 11.07 -4.88
C ASN A 14 3.02 10.87 -3.38
N VAL A 15 3.62 11.85 -2.70
CA VAL A 15 3.81 11.81 -1.22
C VAL A 15 2.46 11.83 -0.51
N GLY A 16 1.54 12.72 -0.92
CA GLY A 16 0.19 12.79 -0.36
C GLY A 16 -0.61 11.49 -0.60
N SER A 17 -0.58 10.99 -1.84
CA SER A 17 -1.26 9.74 -2.20
C SER A 17 -0.66 8.53 -1.47
N ALA A 18 0.66 8.51 -1.26
CA ALA A 18 1.34 7.49 -0.46
C ALA A 18 0.91 7.53 1.00
N ALA A 19 0.86 8.72 1.62
CA ALA A 19 0.37 8.89 2.99
C ALA A 19 -1.06 8.34 3.14
N ARG A 20 -1.93 8.66 2.18
CA ARG A 20 -3.31 8.14 2.15
C ARG A 20 -3.33 6.61 2.06
N ALA A 21 -2.53 6.02 1.17
CA ALA A 21 -2.45 4.56 1.02
C ALA A 21 -1.98 3.88 2.31
N ILE A 22 -0.92 4.38 2.91
CA ILE A 22 -0.32 3.88 4.16
C ILE A 22 -1.35 3.93 5.29
N LYS A 23 -1.98 5.09 5.52
CA LYS A 23 -2.97 5.28 6.58
C LYS A 23 -4.22 4.43 6.39
N THR A 24 -4.73 4.34 5.16
CA THR A 24 -5.92 3.52 4.84
C THR A 24 -5.68 2.05 5.18
N MET A 25 -4.46 1.58 5.04
CA MET A 25 -4.08 0.20 5.37
C MET A 25 -3.63 0.04 6.84
N GLY A 26 -3.74 1.08 7.67
CA GLY A 26 -3.45 1.02 9.11
C GLY A 26 -1.98 1.08 9.47
N PHE A 27 -1.12 1.55 8.56
CA PHE A 27 0.28 1.84 8.83
C PHE A 27 0.45 3.34 9.13
N ASN A 28 1.50 3.71 9.87
CA ASN A 28 1.65 5.05 10.42
C ASN A 28 3.07 5.62 10.39
N ASP A 29 4.01 5.00 9.69
CA ASP A 29 5.39 5.50 9.59
C ASP A 29 5.73 5.81 8.13
N LEU A 30 5.84 7.09 7.80
CA LEU A 30 6.25 7.62 6.50
C LEU A 30 7.58 8.37 6.66
N ARG A 31 8.61 7.89 5.97
CA ARG A 31 9.94 8.50 5.96
C ARG A 31 10.27 8.97 4.54
N LEU A 32 10.74 10.19 4.42
CA LEU A 32 11.11 10.83 3.17
C LEU A 32 12.63 10.97 3.13
N ILE A 33 13.26 10.46 2.09
CA ILE A 33 14.72 10.46 2.00
C ILE A 33 15.16 11.42 0.90
N ASN A 34 15.92 12.43 1.28
CA ASN A 34 16.52 13.44 0.41
C ASN A 34 15.50 13.95 -0.65
N PRO A 35 14.34 14.47 -0.22
CA PRO A 35 13.33 14.95 -1.16
C PRO A 35 13.90 16.12 -1.97
N LYS A 36 13.60 16.15 -3.28
CA LYS A 36 14.09 17.24 -4.16
C LYS A 36 13.49 18.59 -3.82
N ILE A 37 12.33 18.58 -3.18
CA ILE A 37 11.61 19.79 -2.75
C ILE A 37 11.64 19.79 -1.23
N PRO A 38 12.36 20.72 -0.58
CA PRO A 38 12.32 20.86 0.87
C PRO A 38 10.89 21.07 1.37
N GLY A 39 10.50 20.36 2.43
CA GLY A 39 9.13 20.44 2.94
C GLY A 39 8.10 19.87 1.95
N ILE A 40 8.45 18.82 1.21
CA ILE A 40 7.57 18.23 0.18
C ILE A 40 6.22 17.77 0.77
N ALA A 41 6.20 17.33 2.02
CA ALA A 41 4.99 16.90 2.72
C ALA A 41 4.03 18.06 3.03
N GLN A 42 4.53 19.30 3.10
CA GLN A 42 3.77 20.51 3.36
C GLN A 42 3.27 21.21 2.09
N GLN A 43 3.61 20.70 0.91
CA GLN A 43 3.14 21.27 -0.35
C GLN A 43 1.62 21.10 -0.51
N ALA A 44 0.95 22.10 -1.06
CA ALA A 44 -0.50 22.11 -1.22
C ALA A 44 -1.03 20.85 -1.97
N GLU A 45 -0.30 20.37 -2.96
CA GLU A 45 -0.65 19.17 -3.70
C GLU A 45 -0.55 17.91 -2.82
N ALA A 46 0.48 17.79 -1.97
CA ALA A 46 0.62 16.68 -1.03
C ALA A 46 -0.56 16.65 -0.05
N ILE A 47 -0.89 17.80 0.54
CA ILE A 47 -2.00 17.95 1.49
C ILE A 47 -3.33 17.58 0.82
N SER A 48 -3.57 18.10 -0.39
CA SER A 48 -4.80 17.82 -1.15
C SER A 48 -4.99 16.32 -1.43
N LEU A 49 -3.93 15.63 -1.88
CA LEU A 49 -4.01 14.21 -2.24
C LEU A 49 -3.91 13.27 -1.04
N ALA A 50 -3.41 13.73 0.10
CA ALA A 50 -3.46 12.99 1.36
C ALA A 50 -4.88 12.88 1.92
N SER A 51 -5.78 13.83 1.59
CA SER A 51 -7.16 13.82 2.09
C SER A 51 -7.20 13.69 3.62
N GLY A 52 -7.83 12.65 4.17
CA GLY A 52 -7.87 12.39 5.61
C GLY A 52 -6.56 11.88 6.26
N ALA A 53 -5.42 11.86 5.53
CA ALA A 53 -4.13 11.38 6.04
C ALA A 53 -3.11 12.52 6.27
N ILE A 54 -3.58 13.74 6.55
CA ILE A 54 -2.73 14.92 6.77
C ILE A 54 -1.84 14.71 8.01
N ASP A 55 -2.34 14.11 9.07
CA ASP A 55 -1.60 13.76 10.28
C ASP A 55 -0.37 12.88 9.98
N LEU A 56 -0.46 11.99 8.99
CA LEU A 56 0.69 11.19 8.58
C LEU A 56 1.75 12.02 7.82
N LEU A 57 1.33 13.05 7.08
CA LEU A 57 2.26 14.02 6.50
C LEU A 57 2.93 14.87 7.59
N GLU A 58 2.18 15.34 8.57
CA GLU A 58 2.68 16.15 9.67
C GLU A 58 3.70 15.39 10.56
N THR A 59 3.48 14.08 10.74
CA THR A 59 4.38 13.21 11.51
C THR A 59 5.49 12.59 10.70
N SER A 60 5.48 12.76 9.36
CA SER A 60 6.52 12.26 8.48
C SER A 60 7.87 12.91 8.78
N LYS A 61 8.94 12.14 8.60
CA LYS A 61 10.31 12.62 8.85
C LYS A 61 11.09 12.67 7.56
N GLU A 62 11.81 13.77 7.36
CA GLU A 62 12.77 13.91 6.29
C GLU A 62 14.18 13.51 6.77
N TYR A 63 14.86 12.69 5.99
CA TYR A 63 16.22 12.21 6.25
C TYR A 63 17.14 12.61 5.10
N GLN A 64 18.39 12.89 5.41
CA GLN A 64 19.39 13.25 4.41
C GLN A 64 19.90 12.02 3.64
N SER A 65 19.85 10.85 4.26
CA SER A 65 20.31 9.61 3.63
C SER A 65 19.42 8.42 3.98
N LEU A 66 19.49 7.38 3.13
CA LEU A 66 18.77 6.14 3.37
C LEU A 66 19.31 5.43 4.60
N GLU A 67 20.64 5.41 4.79
CA GLU A 67 21.32 4.79 5.94
C GLU A 67 20.77 5.34 7.26
N GLU A 68 20.60 6.66 7.33
CA GLU A 68 20.05 7.30 8.52
C GLU A 68 18.62 6.86 8.79
N SER A 69 17.83 6.76 7.74
CA SER A 69 16.40 6.48 7.83
C SER A 69 16.07 5.03 8.24
N ILE A 70 17.00 4.09 8.07
CA ILE A 70 16.78 2.65 8.32
C ILE A 70 17.54 2.11 9.52
N LYS A 71 18.24 2.94 10.29
CA LYS A 71 19.08 2.51 11.43
C LYS A 71 18.35 1.66 12.47
N ASP A 72 17.07 1.87 12.62
CA ASP A 72 16.21 1.20 13.58
C ASP A 72 15.44 0.01 12.97
N CYS A 73 15.74 -0.35 11.70
CA CYS A 73 15.06 -1.43 10.98
C CYS A 73 15.93 -2.69 10.95
N SER A 74 15.33 -3.84 11.25
CA SER A 74 15.98 -5.15 11.21
C SER A 74 15.83 -5.85 9.87
N LEU A 75 14.82 -5.45 9.08
CA LEU A 75 14.56 -5.95 7.73
C LEU A 75 14.34 -4.77 6.79
N VAL A 76 15.10 -4.70 5.71
CA VAL A 76 15.05 -3.61 4.74
C VAL A 76 14.82 -4.20 3.34
N ILE A 77 13.68 -3.90 2.76
CA ILE A 77 13.26 -4.46 1.47
C ILE A 77 13.17 -3.36 0.42
N GLY A 78 13.98 -3.49 -0.63
CA GLY A 78 13.95 -2.57 -1.77
C GLY A 78 13.02 -3.09 -2.87
N LEU A 79 12.02 -2.29 -3.27
CA LEU A 79 11.13 -2.63 -4.38
C LEU A 79 11.71 -2.15 -5.70
N THR A 80 11.82 -3.06 -6.67
CA THR A 80 12.36 -2.77 -8.00
C THR A 80 11.64 -3.59 -9.06
N SER A 81 11.29 -2.96 -10.18
CA SER A 81 10.75 -3.64 -11.36
C SER A 81 11.83 -4.09 -12.33
N ARG A 82 13.11 -3.71 -12.06
CA ARG A 82 14.22 -4.03 -12.95
C ARG A 82 14.90 -5.30 -12.51
N ASP A 83 15.15 -6.19 -13.46
CA ASP A 83 16.09 -7.28 -13.24
C ASP A 83 17.50 -6.73 -13.06
N ARG A 84 18.26 -7.30 -12.12
CA ARG A 84 19.59 -6.83 -11.77
C ARG A 84 20.51 -8.03 -11.56
N GLU A 85 21.62 -7.99 -12.23
CA GLU A 85 22.64 -9.02 -12.12
C GLU A 85 23.29 -9.06 -10.73
N PHE A 86 23.44 -7.89 -10.10
CA PHE A 86 24.06 -7.72 -8.77
C PHE A 86 23.12 -7.04 -7.79
N GLY A 87 23.27 -7.37 -6.50
CA GLY A 87 22.51 -6.76 -5.42
C GLY A 87 22.14 -7.76 -4.32
N PRO A 88 21.33 -7.35 -3.34
CA PRO A 88 20.87 -8.23 -2.28
C PRO A 88 20.02 -9.39 -2.84
N PRO A 89 19.84 -10.48 -2.06
CA PRO A 89 18.99 -11.60 -2.45
C PRO A 89 17.63 -11.13 -2.98
N ALA A 90 17.23 -11.72 -4.10
CA ALA A 90 15.96 -11.40 -4.74
C ALA A 90 14.88 -12.38 -4.31
N MET A 91 13.67 -11.88 -4.08
CA MET A 91 12.49 -12.72 -3.79
C MET A 91 11.23 -12.10 -4.41
N ASP A 92 10.23 -12.91 -4.62
CA ASP A 92 8.92 -12.44 -5.00
C ASP A 92 8.18 -11.76 -3.83
N TRP A 93 7.13 -11.03 -4.14
CA TRP A 93 6.38 -10.30 -3.13
C TRP A 93 5.64 -11.22 -2.15
N GLN A 94 5.26 -12.44 -2.57
CA GLN A 94 4.60 -13.41 -1.69
C GLN A 94 5.54 -13.85 -0.57
N ALA A 95 6.76 -14.27 -0.92
CA ALA A 95 7.78 -14.67 0.06
C ALA A 95 8.17 -13.48 0.96
N ALA A 96 8.26 -12.27 0.40
CA ALA A 96 8.55 -11.07 1.18
C ALA A 96 7.47 -10.78 2.24
N ARG A 97 6.19 -10.93 1.92
CA ARG A 97 5.10 -10.74 2.89
C ARG A 97 5.21 -11.72 4.07
N ASP A 98 5.57 -12.98 3.80
CA ASP A 98 5.76 -13.99 4.85
C ASP A 98 6.92 -13.61 5.77
N LEU A 99 8.05 -13.18 5.19
CA LEU A 99 9.21 -12.71 5.94
C LEU A 99 8.90 -11.46 6.78
N ILE A 100 8.20 -10.49 6.22
CA ILE A 100 7.76 -9.28 6.91
C ILE A 100 6.85 -9.64 8.09
N ALA A 101 5.87 -10.51 7.86
CA ALA A 101 4.95 -10.93 8.90
C ALA A 101 5.66 -11.66 10.04
N GLN A 102 6.66 -12.50 9.73
CA GLN A 102 7.48 -13.16 10.73
C GLN A 102 8.33 -12.15 11.51
N THR A 103 9.07 -11.27 10.81
CA THR A 103 9.89 -10.22 11.44
C THR A 103 9.06 -9.34 12.36
N SER A 104 7.82 -9.03 11.96
CA SER A 104 6.90 -8.22 12.76
C SER A 104 6.40 -8.94 14.01
N ARG A 105 6.15 -10.25 13.94
CA ARG A 105 5.82 -11.05 15.13
C ARG A 105 6.98 -11.09 16.13
N ASP A 106 8.20 -11.08 15.63
CA ASP A 106 9.42 -11.05 16.43
C ASP A 106 9.79 -9.62 16.90
N GLN A 107 8.85 -8.67 16.78
CA GLN A 107 8.98 -7.25 17.15
C GLN A 107 10.07 -6.50 16.37
N GLY A 108 10.54 -7.05 15.26
CA GLY A 108 11.45 -6.38 14.35
C GLY A 108 10.76 -5.26 13.57
N LYS A 109 11.49 -4.17 13.33
CA LYS A 109 11.03 -3.10 12.43
C LYS A 109 11.39 -3.43 11.00
N VAL A 110 10.46 -3.17 10.10
CA VAL A 110 10.62 -3.42 8.68
C VAL A 110 10.54 -2.12 7.91
N ALA A 111 11.46 -1.92 6.97
CA ALA A 111 11.42 -0.83 6.01
C ALA A 111 11.13 -1.36 4.60
N LEU A 112 10.10 -0.83 3.97
CA LEU A 112 9.86 -0.98 2.53
C LEU A 112 10.37 0.27 1.81
N ILE A 113 11.29 0.10 0.88
CA ILE A 113 11.94 1.20 0.18
C ILE A 113 11.45 1.25 -1.26
N PHE A 114 10.93 2.39 -1.65
CA PHE A 114 10.48 2.68 -3.00
C PHE A 114 11.41 3.70 -3.65
N GLY A 115 11.75 3.53 -4.90
CA GLY A 115 12.58 4.47 -5.64
C GLY A 115 11.79 5.61 -6.28
N PRO A 116 12.50 6.65 -6.77
CA PRO A 116 11.89 7.68 -7.60
C PRO A 116 11.22 7.09 -8.83
N GLU A 117 10.13 7.71 -9.28
CA GLU A 117 9.27 7.22 -10.36
C GLU A 117 10.02 7.03 -11.69
N ARG A 118 11.00 7.88 -11.97
CA ARG A 118 11.74 7.84 -13.24
C ARG A 118 12.87 6.82 -13.26
N THR A 119 13.59 6.68 -12.16
CA THR A 119 14.83 5.90 -12.11
C THR A 119 14.72 4.60 -11.31
N GLY A 120 13.71 4.51 -10.44
CA GLY A 120 13.62 3.44 -9.44
C GLY A 120 14.77 3.54 -8.43
N LEU A 121 14.98 2.50 -7.64
CA LEU A 121 16.10 2.44 -6.71
C LEU A 121 17.43 2.31 -7.48
N GLU A 122 18.43 3.05 -7.07
CA GLU A 122 19.79 2.94 -7.60
C GLU A 122 20.58 1.84 -6.87
N ASN A 123 21.73 1.42 -7.43
CA ASN A 123 22.51 0.31 -6.87
C ASN A 123 22.97 0.59 -5.43
N HIS A 124 23.35 1.82 -5.12
CA HIS A 124 23.76 2.20 -3.78
C HIS A 124 22.61 2.14 -2.76
N HIS A 125 21.35 2.40 -3.17
CA HIS A 125 20.20 2.19 -2.30
C HIS A 125 19.95 0.70 -2.07
N LEU A 126 20.06 -0.12 -3.12
CA LEU A 126 19.86 -1.56 -3.02
C LEU A 126 20.94 -2.26 -2.18
N SER A 127 22.19 -1.76 -2.19
CA SER A 127 23.24 -2.32 -1.34
C SER A 127 22.98 -2.18 0.17
N LEU A 128 22.08 -1.27 0.55
CA LEU A 128 21.65 -1.07 1.93
C LEU A 128 20.43 -1.93 2.30
N CYS A 129 19.80 -2.57 1.31
CA CYS A 129 18.68 -3.44 1.54
C CYS A 129 19.14 -4.86 1.92
N THR A 130 18.38 -5.51 2.79
CA THR A 130 18.59 -6.93 3.09
C THR A 130 18.09 -7.83 1.96
N HIS A 131 17.04 -7.39 1.28
CA HIS A 131 16.41 -8.09 0.14
C HIS A 131 15.93 -7.10 -0.91
N ARG A 132 15.86 -7.56 -2.16
CA ARG A 132 15.15 -6.87 -3.23
C ARG A 132 13.93 -7.68 -3.63
N VAL A 133 12.84 -6.96 -3.98
CA VAL A 133 11.55 -7.57 -4.26
C VAL A 133 10.95 -6.93 -5.51
N TRP A 134 10.26 -7.74 -6.30
CA TRP A 134 9.42 -7.25 -7.41
C TRP A 134 7.96 -7.60 -7.18
N LEU A 135 7.09 -6.79 -7.77
CA LEU A 135 5.66 -7.07 -7.88
C LEU A 135 5.40 -7.73 -9.23
N ASP A 136 4.62 -8.80 -9.25
CA ASP A 136 4.21 -9.47 -10.48
C ASP A 136 3.23 -8.57 -11.26
N ALA A 137 3.79 -7.65 -12.02
CA ALA A 137 3.06 -6.78 -12.93
C ALA A 137 3.15 -7.31 -14.37
N ASN A 138 2.38 -6.70 -15.29
CA ASN A 138 2.44 -7.06 -16.70
C ASN A 138 3.88 -6.92 -17.24
N PRO A 139 4.52 -8.00 -17.73
CA PRO A 139 5.89 -7.95 -18.23
C PRO A 139 6.11 -6.92 -19.35
N SER A 140 5.08 -6.62 -20.14
CA SER A 140 5.14 -5.61 -21.20
C SER A 140 5.05 -4.17 -20.67
N TYR A 141 4.55 -3.98 -19.44
CA TYR A 141 4.41 -2.67 -18.80
C TYR A 141 4.47 -2.80 -17.27
N PRO A 142 5.66 -3.08 -16.70
CA PRO A 142 5.80 -3.41 -15.28
C PRO A 142 5.88 -2.19 -14.35
N SER A 143 5.90 -0.97 -14.91
CA SER A 143 6.08 0.26 -14.13
C SER A 143 4.77 0.70 -13.50
N LEU A 144 4.71 0.67 -12.17
CA LEU A 144 3.62 1.25 -11.39
C LEU A 144 3.96 2.69 -10.97
N ASN A 145 2.94 3.54 -10.86
CA ASN A 145 3.09 4.80 -10.13
C ASN A 145 3.48 4.49 -8.66
N LEU A 146 4.27 5.36 -8.05
CA LEU A 146 4.77 5.17 -6.68
C LEU A 146 3.65 4.90 -5.67
N ALA A 147 2.61 5.73 -5.66
CA ALA A 147 1.51 5.58 -4.72
C ALA A 147 0.69 4.31 -4.98
N GLN A 148 0.57 3.88 -6.25
CA GLN A 148 -0.06 2.61 -6.61
C GLN A 148 0.75 1.42 -6.10
N ALA A 149 2.08 1.44 -6.28
CA ALA A 149 2.95 0.40 -5.76
C ALA A 149 2.86 0.30 -4.23
N ILE A 150 2.87 1.45 -3.53
CA ILE A 150 2.70 1.50 -2.08
C ILE A 150 1.33 0.93 -1.67
N MET A 151 0.25 1.27 -2.37
CA MET A 151 -1.09 0.75 -2.05
C MET A 151 -1.16 -0.76 -2.21
N VAL A 152 -0.63 -1.32 -3.31
CA VAL A 152 -0.60 -2.77 -3.55
C VAL A 152 0.17 -3.48 -2.44
N CYS A 153 1.36 -2.97 -2.09
CA CYS A 153 2.17 -3.53 -1.00
C CYS A 153 1.45 -3.43 0.35
N ALA A 154 0.91 -2.27 0.69
CA ALA A 154 0.25 -2.04 1.96
C ALA A 154 -1.02 -2.88 2.12
N TYR A 155 -1.85 -2.97 1.07
CA TYR A 155 -3.06 -3.79 1.08
C TYR A 155 -2.74 -5.26 1.30
N THR A 156 -1.90 -5.84 0.45
CA THR A 156 -1.58 -7.27 0.51
C THR A 156 -0.77 -7.65 1.75
N LEU A 157 0.03 -6.71 2.29
CA LEU A 157 0.71 -6.91 3.57
C LEU A 157 -0.29 -6.88 4.74
N ARG A 158 -1.24 -5.95 4.73
CA ARG A 158 -2.32 -5.92 5.73
C ARG A 158 -3.10 -7.23 5.76
N GLU A 159 -3.49 -7.77 4.59
CA GLU A 159 -4.15 -9.07 4.51
C GLU A 159 -3.32 -10.14 5.23
N LYS A 160 -2.03 -10.23 4.90
CA LYS A 160 -1.10 -11.19 5.50
C LYS A 160 -0.97 -11.04 7.02
N LEU A 161 -0.90 -9.82 7.51
CA LEU A 161 -0.79 -9.55 8.94
C LEU A 161 -2.08 -9.91 9.70
N LEU A 162 -3.23 -9.84 9.03
CA LEU A 162 -4.54 -10.18 9.61
C LEU A 162 -4.88 -11.68 9.51
N GLU A 163 -4.18 -12.49 8.72
CA GLU A 163 -4.44 -13.93 8.58
C GLU A 163 -4.46 -14.70 9.92
N GLY A 164 -3.82 -14.19 10.97
CA GLY A 164 -3.84 -14.76 12.31
C GLY A 164 -4.97 -14.23 13.22
N PHE A 165 -5.68 -13.19 12.82
CA PHE A 165 -6.72 -12.53 13.61
C PHE A 165 -8.14 -12.86 13.13
N VAL A 166 -8.29 -13.34 11.90
CA VAL A 166 -9.59 -13.71 11.32
C VAL A 166 -9.77 -15.23 11.43
N ALA A 167 -9.67 -15.77 12.64
CA ALA A 167 -10.21 -17.07 12.99
C ALA A 167 -11.68 -16.95 13.45
N GLY A 168 -12.43 -15.97 12.97
CA GLY A 168 -13.88 -15.94 12.98
C GLY A 168 -14.35 -16.52 11.65
N GLU A 169 -15.25 -17.51 11.74
CA GLU A 169 -15.87 -18.18 10.61
C GLU A 169 -16.22 -17.15 9.53
N LYS A 170 -15.56 -17.26 8.35
CA LYS A 170 -16.14 -16.70 7.15
C LYS A 170 -17.53 -17.31 7.07
N PRO A 171 -18.61 -16.50 6.91
CA PRO A 171 -19.89 -17.08 6.66
C PRO A 171 -19.70 -18.05 5.50
N ASP A 172 -20.12 -19.31 5.73
CA ASP A 172 -20.13 -20.33 4.68
C ASP A 172 -20.99 -19.77 3.55
N THR A 173 -20.32 -19.11 2.59
CA THR A 173 -20.93 -18.82 1.32
C THR A 173 -20.95 -20.14 0.57
N ALA A 174 -21.76 -21.10 1.10
CA ALA A 174 -22.29 -22.16 0.27
C ALA A 174 -22.71 -21.48 -1.03
N SER A 175 -22.31 -22.04 -2.16
CA SER A 175 -22.63 -21.55 -3.50
C SER A 175 -24.14 -21.39 -3.63
N ALA A 176 -24.66 -20.32 -3.04
CA ALA A 176 -25.99 -19.88 -3.35
C ALA A 176 -25.95 -19.45 -4.81
N ASP A 177 -26.78 -20.04 -5.64
CA ASP A 177 -27.04 -19.52 -6.97
C ASP A 177 -27.40 -18.05 -6.81
N LEU A 178 -26.42 -17.18 -7.07
CA LEU A 178 -26.62 -15.74 -6.96
C LEU A 178 -27.63 -15.35 -8.03
N ALA A 179 -28.72 -14.70 -7.62
CA ALA A 179 -29.70 -14.19 -8.57
C ALA A 179 -29.03 -13.17 -9.50
N ASP A 180 -29.43 -13.21 -10.78
CA ASP A 180 -29.03 -12.20 -11.74
C ASP A 180 -29.41 -10.80 -11.25
N PRO A 181 -28.49 -9.83 -11.23
CA PRO A 181 -28.76 -8.46 -10.82
C PRO A 181 -29.95 -7.82 -11.51
N ALA A 182 -30.22 -8.15 -12.78
CA ALA A 182 -31.39 -7.67 -13.52
C ALA A 182 -32.70 -8.26 -12.96
N ALA A 183 -32.70 -9.53 -12.56
CA ALA A 183 -33.85 -10.17 -11.93
C ALA A 183 -34.11 -9.55 -10.53
N VAL A 184 -33.07 -9.24 -9.76
CA VAL A 184 -33.19 -8.55 -8.47
C VAL A 184 -33.77 -7.14 -8.67
N ALA A 185 -33.29 -6.39 -9.65
CA ALA A 185 -33.80 -5.05 -9.96
C ALA A 185 -35.29 -5.09 -10.36
N ALA A 186 -35.68 -6.05 -11.22
CA ALA A 186 -37.06 -6.24 -11.63
C ALA A 186 -37.97 -6.60 -10.44
N MET A 187 -37.51 -7.44 -9.53
CA MET A 187 -38.25 -7.80 -8.30
C MET A 187 -38.44 -6.57 -7.40
N LEU A 188 -37.41 -5.73 -7.23
CA LEU A 188 -37.50 -4.52 -6.42
C LEU A 188 -38.47 -3.50 -7.02
N GLU A 189 -38.49 -3.34 -8.35
CA GLU A 189 -39.44 -2.48 -9.03
C GLU A 189 -40.89 -3.00 -8.90
N HIS A 190 -41.08 -4.29 -9.07
CA HIS A 190 -42.40 -4.91 -8.80
C HIS A 190 -42.88 -4.69 -7.37
N TRP A 191 -41.99 -4.79 -6.39
CA TRP A 191 -42.36 -4.46 -5.00
C TRP A 191 -42.72 -2.98 -4.82
N ARG A 192 -41.93 -2.09 -5.46
CA ARG A 192 -42.24 -0.65 -5.43
C ARG A 192 -43.62 -0.35 -5.99
N GLU A 193 -43.98 -0.91 -7.14
CA GLU A 193 -45.30 -0.79 -7.74
C GLU A 193 -46.40 -1.29 -6.81
N GLY A 194 -46.20 -2.46 -6.21
CA GLY A 194 -47.12 -3.04 -5.24
C GLY A 194 -47.34 -2.14 -4.02
N LEU A 195 -46.28 -1.56 -3.46
CA LEU A 195 -46.36 -0.65 -2.32
C LEU A 195 -47.06 0.66 -2.67
N ILE A 196 -46.92 1.17 -3.88
CA ILE A 196 -47.66 2.32 -4.40
C ILE A 196 -49.13 1.96 -4.53
N ALA A 197 -49.44 0.78 -5.12
CA ALA A 197 -50.84 0.36 -5.34
C ALA A 197 -51.65 0.20 -4.06
N ILE A 198 -51.01 -0.15 -2.93
CA ILE A 198 -51.68 -0.23 -1.61
C ILE A 198 -51.59 1.08 -0.81
N GLY A 199 -51.05 2.17 -1.40
CA GLY A 199 -50.94 3.48 -0.76
C GLY A 199 -49.91 3.58 0.36
N TYR A 200 -48.89 2.68 0.36
CA TYR A 200 -47.80 2.73 1.35
C TYR A 200 -46.66 3.66 0.92
N LEU A 201 -46.44 3.79 -0.40
CA LEU A 201 -45.47 4.74 -1.01
C LEU A 201 -46.26 5.71 -1.91
N ASP A 202 -45.79 6.95 -1.96
CA ASP A 202 -46.26 7.92 -2.93
C ASP A 202 -45.63 7.59 -4.31
N PRO A 203 -46.32 7.86 -5.41
CA PRO A 203 -45.89 7.56 -6.78
C PRO A 203 -44.57 8.26 -7.17
#